data_38a0e434dbc68737c63be89d020df0c8
#
_entry.id   38a0e434dbc68737c63be89d020df0c8
#
_cell.length_a   1.000
_cell.length_b   1.000
_cell.length_c   1.000
_cell.angle_alpha   90.00
_cell.angle_beta   90.00
_cell.angle_gamma   90.00
#
_symmetry.space_group_name_H-M   'P 1'
#
loop_
_entity.id
_entity.type
_entity.pdbx_description
1 polymer ?
#
loop_
_entity_poly.entity_id
_entity_poly.type
_entity_poly.pdbx_seq_one_letter_code
_entity_poly.pdbx_strand_id
1 'polypeptide(L)'
;MRGGSRFAAVIGACCGAAAALLLAGCHPLPQLGTTHNPPAKVYTVTARVTTVVIKGGSGSIDVTGGSRGTIGVSEAASYGKTPPAVTHVISGTTLTLSYTCPSEFVCGVSYDVQVPRGVAVQVSTAAGPITLTSLAGPVSAQTSAGLITAISLSSPTATLKSNAGGIDATFSAAPSSVHASTNVGPITLAVPGSAAYQIDTHAYVGSSTVTVPKNAASPHVISASSDLGSITISPS
;
A
#
# COMPACT_ATOMS: atom_id res chain seq x y z
N MET A 1 34.40 -18.69 -68.99
CA MET A 1 35.63 -19.45 -68.65
C MET A 1 35.39 -20.05 -67.29
N ARG A 2 35.02 -21.31 -67.24
CA ARG A 2 35.82 -22.49 -66.82
C ARG A 2 36.45 -22.23 -65.43
N GLY A 3 36.27 -23.05 -64.44
CA GLY A 3 35.93 -24.45 -64.18
C GLY A 3 35.77 -24.58 -62.67
N GLY A 4 35.03 -25.34 -62.02
CA GLY A 4 35.00 -26.78 -62.01
C GLY A 4 36.06 -27.43 -61.11
N SER A 5 35.68 -27.84 -59.87
CA SER A 5 36.31 -29.01 -59.29
C SER A 5 35.48 -29.61 -58.16
N ARG A 6 35.08 -30.84 -58.34
CA ARG A 6 34.47 -31.78 -57.43
C ARG A 6 35.57 -32.55 -56.68
N PHE A 7 35.40 -32.89 -55.44
CA PHE A 7 35.94 -34.06 -54.74
C PHE A 7 34.96 -34.40 -53.62
N ALA A 8 34.24 -35.40 -53.70
CA ALA A 8 34.36 -36.82 -53.50
C ALA A 8 34.53 -37.24 -52.01
N ALA A 9 33.51 -37.90 -51.58
CA ALA A 9 33.22 -38.72 -50.42
C ALA A 9 34.40 -39.45 -49.73
N VAL A 10 34.30 -39.55 -48.40
CA VAL A 10 34.77 -40.71 -47.66
C VAL A 10 33.71 -41.11 -46.63
N ILE A 11 33.25 -42.33 -46.79
CA ILE A 11 32.36 -43.10 -45.89
C ILE A 11 33.20 -43.58 -44.72
N GLY A 12 32.75 -43.35 -43.52
CA GLY A 12 33.28 -43.95 -42.30
C GLY A 12 32.13 -44.34 -41.38
N ALA A 13 31.70 -45.60 -41.51
CA ALA A 13 30.77 -46.23 -40.56
C ALA A 13 31.55 -46.71 -39.34
N CYS A 14 31.08 -46.42 -38.13
CA CYS A 14 31.28 -47.27 -36.96
C CYS A 14 30.30 -46.98 -35.82
N CYS A 15 29.53 -47.98 -35.49
CA CYS A 15 29.04 -48.42 -34.16
C CYS A 15 28.25 -47.46 -33.26
N GLY A 16 27.01 -47.70 -33.21
CA GLY A 16 26.12 -48.09 -32.15
C GLY A 16 26.37 -47.59 -30.73
N ALA A 17 25.57 -46.66 -30.29
CA ALA A 17 25.15 -46.55 -28.90
C ALA A 17 23.71 -46.02 -28.89
N ALA A 18 22.81 -46.84 -28.41
CA ALA A 18 21.42 -46.48 -28.18
C ALA A 18 21.33 -45.40 -27.10
N ALA A 19 21.17 -44.16 -27.50
CA ALA A 19 20.77 -43.07 -26.60
C ALA A 19 19.24 -43.13 -26.48
N ALA A 20 18.76 -43.67 -25.37
CA ALA A 20 17.37 -43.55 -24.94
C ALA A 20 17.07 -42.03 -24.77
N LEU A 21 16.35 -41.43 -25.70
CA LEU A 21 15.74 -40.13 -25.54
C LEU A 21 14.70 -40.26 -24.42
N LEU A 22 15.09 -39.80 -23.23
CA LEU A 22 14.13 -39.39 -22.20
C LEU A 22 13.36 -38.22 -22.79
N LEU A 23 12.19 -38.51 -23.36
CA LEU A 23 11.14 -37.50 -23.56
C LEU A 23 10.76 -37.01 -22.17
N ALA A 24 11.49 -35.99 -21.66
CA ALA A 24 11.04 -35.19 -20.57
C ALA A 24 9.73 -34.55 -21.02
N GLY A 25 8.63 -35.11 -20.56
CA GLY A 25 7.30 -34.58 -20.82
C GLY A 25 7.28 -33.13 -20.43
N CYS A 26 7.07 -32.23 -21.39
CA CYS A 26 6.64 -30.88 -21.13
C CYS A 26 5.33 -30.98 -20.36
N HIS A 27 5.39 -30.96 -19.03
CA HIS A 27 4.21 -30.70 -18.23
C HIS A 27 3.78 -29.28 -18.62
N PRO A 28 2.56 -29.10 -19.13
CA PRO A 28 2.05 -27.75 -19.32
C PRO A 28 2.14 -27.07 -17.97
N LEU A 29 2.87 -25.94 -17.92
CA LEU A 29 2.87 -25.05 -16.75
C LEU A 29 1.39 -24.80 -16.41
N PRO A 30 1.00 -24.89 -15.12
CA PRO A 30 -0.35 -24.56 -14.73
C PRO A 30 -0.64 -23.16 -15.28
N GLN A 31 -1.64 -23.07 -16.16
CA GLN A 31 -2.08 -21.79 -16.69
C GLN A 31 -2.46 -20.91 -15.48
N LEU A 32 -1.70 -19.85 -15.26
CA LEU A 32 -2.09 -18.79 -14.35
C LEU A 32 -3.48 -18.37 -14.77
N GLY A 33 -4.46 -18.62 -13.92
CA GLY A 33 -5.87 -18.37 -14.22
C GLY A 33 -6.07 -16.96 -14.72
N THR A 34 -7.00 -16.77 -15.64
CA THR A 34 -7.37 -15.45 -16.16
C THR A 34 -7.81 -14.55 -15.02
N THR A 35 -7.18 -13.39 -14.89
CA THR A 35 -7.59 -12.36 -13.92
C THR A 35 -8.70 -11.50 -14.54
N HIS A 36 -9.79 -11.35 -13.83
CA HIS A 36 -10.90 -10.48 -14.20
C HIS A 36 -10.76 -9.13 -13.49
N ASN A 37 -10.82 -8.05 -14.26
CA ASN A 37 -10.78 -6.67 -13.78
C ASN A 37 -12.00 -5.92 -14.37
N PRO A 38 -13.19 -6.06 -13.79
CA PRO A 38 -14.38 -5.34 -14.27
C PRO A 38 -14.21 -3.83 -14.07
N PRO A 39 -15.01 -3.00 -14.75
CA PRO A 39 -15.05 -1.57 -14.50
C PRO A 39 -15.31 -1.27 -13.04
N ALA A 40 -14.65 -0.24 -12.51
CA ALA A 40 -14.83 0.18 -11.13
C ALA A 40 -16.27 0.57 -10.84
N LYS A 41 -16.77 0.18 -9.67
CA LYS A 41 -18.08 0.56 -9.18
C LYS A 41 -17.97 1.91 -8.47
N VAL A 42 -18.67 2.92 -8.97
CA VAL A 42 -18.62 4.29 -8.43
C VAL A 42 -19.97 4.66 -7.84
N TYR A 43 -19.96 5.21 -6.62
CA TYR A 43 -21.16 5.69 -5.96
C TYR A 43 -20.88 6.83 -4.96
N THR A 44 -21.93 7.50 -4.53
CA THR A 44 -21.84 8.61 -3.58
C THR A 44 -22.69 8.29 -2.35
N VAL A 45 -22.11 8.50 -1.16
CA VAL A 45 -22.79 8.41 0.13
C VAL A 45 -23.17 9.83 0.56
N THR A 46 -24.49 10.06 0.66
CA THR A 46 -25.06 11.36 1.05
C THR A 46 -25.44 11.43 2.54
N ALA A 47 -25.42 10.29 3.23
CA ALA A 47 -25.66 10.23 4.66
C ALA A 47 -24.57 11.03 5.42
N ARG A 48 -24.95 11.59 6.58
CA ARG A 48 -24.00 12.27 7.44
C ARG A 48 -23.02 11.27 8.05
N VAL A 49 -21.79 11.28 7.57
CA VAL A 49 -20.70 10.43 8.03
C VAL A 49 -19.62 11.29 8.69
N THR A 50 -19.19 10.91 9.88
CA THR A 50 -18.09 11.53 10.61
C THR A 50 -16.86 10.65 10.70
N THR A 51 -17.01 9.35 10.41
CA THR A 51 -15.92 8.36 10.44
C THR A 51 -16.05 7.42 9.24
N VAL A 52 -14.96 7.23 8.51
CA VAL A 52 -14.84 6.22 7.45
C VAL A 52 -13.87 5.15 7.90
N VAL A 53 -14.31 3.90 7.86
CA VAL A 53 -13.51 2.70 8.17
C VAL A 53 -13.37 1.88 6.90
N ILE A 54 -12.14 1.62 6.44
CA ILE A 54 -11.87 0.80 5.27
C ILE A 54 -11.07 -0.42 5.71
N LYS A 55 -11.64 -1.62 5.46
CA LYS A 55 -11.01 -2.90 5.77
C LYS A 55 -10.67 -3.62 4.48
N GLY A 56 -9.43 -3.48 4.04
CA GLY A 56 -8.89 -4.15 2.86
C GLY A 56 -8.23 -5.49 3.19
N GLY A 57 -8.11 -6.34 2.18
CA GLY A 57 -7.24 -7.51 2.18
C GLY A 57 -6.04 -7.26 1.26
N SER A 58 -6.26 -7.35 -0.07
CA SER A 58 -5.27 -7.02 -1.10
C SER A 58 -5.82 -5.92 -2.01
N GLY A 59 -4.96 -4.99 -2.41
CA GLY A 59 -5.30 -3.84 -3.25
C GLY A 59 -4.84 -2.52 -2.64
N SER A 60 -4.81 -1.47 -3.43
CA SER A 60 -4.49 -0.12 -2.96
C SER A 60 -5.69 0.53 -2.26
N ILE A 61 -5.41 1.40 -1.30
CA ILE A 61 -6.42 2.22 -0.65
C ILE A 61 -5.96 3.68 -0.70
N ASP A 62 -6.70 4.48 -1.47
CA ASP A 62 -6.43 5.89 -1.67
C ASP A 62 -7.57 6.70 -1.04
N VAL A 63 -7.27 7.57 -0.08
CA VAL A 63 -8.26 8.43 0.58
C VAL A 63 -7.86 9.89 0.44
N THR A 64 -8.72 10.67 -0.18
CA THR A 64 -8.48 12.11 -0.43
C THR A 64 -9.49 12.98 0.29
N GLY A 65 -9.01 13.93 1.08
CA GLY A 65 -9.80 14.97 1.72
C GLY A 65 -10.18 16.08 0.75
N GLY A 66 -11.47 16.33 0.59
CA GLY A 66 -12.02 17.35 -0.30
C GLY A 66 -12.93 18.36 0.40
N SER A 67 -13.41 19.33 -0.36
CA SER A 67 -14.36 20.34 0.10
C SER A 67 -15.83 19.91 -0.03
N ARG A 68 -16.11 18.78 -0.66
CA ARG A 68 -17.47 18.26 -0.85
C ARG A 68 -18.03 17.76 0.48
N GLY A 69 -19.31 17.97 0.72
CA GLY A 69 -20.02 17.49 1.92
C GLY A 69 -20.44 16.01 1.85
N THR A 70 -20.14 15.33 0.75
CA THR A 70 -20.51 13.93 0.49
C THR A 70 -19.27 13.06 0.32
N ILE A 71 -19.40 11.75 0.51
CA ILE A 71 -18.33 10.79 0.30
C ILE A 71 -18.51 10.13 -1.06
N GLY A 72 -17.49 10.27 -1.92
CA GLY A 72 -17.40 9.53 -3.18
C GLY A 72 -16.58 8.26 -2.97
N VAL A 73 -17.04 7.14 -3.50
CA VAL A 73 -16.35 5.84 -3.42
C VAL A 73 -16.25 5.24 -4.80
N SER A 74 -15.04 4.79 -5.14
CA SER A 74 -14.76 3.97 -6.31
C SER A 74 -14.12 2.67 -5.85
N GLU A 75 -14.69 1.53 -6.26
CA GLU A 75 -14.27 0.17 -5.90
C GLU A 75 -13.86 -0.58 -7.17
N ALA A 76 -12.59 -0.93 -7.27
CA ALA A 76 -12.04 -1.70 -8.39
C ALA A 76 -11.67 -3.12 -7.93
N ALA A 77 -12.45 -4.10 -8.34
CA ALA A 77 -12.21 -5.50 -8.00
C ALA A 77 -11.25 -6.17 -9.00
N SER A 78 -10.38 -7.05 -8.48
CA SER A 78 -9.53 -7.95 -9.26
C SER A 78 -9.68 -9.35 -8.69
N TYR A 79 -10.05 -10.35 -9.53
CA TYR A 79 -10.31 -11.70 -9.05
C TYR A 79 -10.08 -12.76 -10.12
N GLY A 80 -9.91 -14.01 -9.69
CA GLY A 80 -9.79 -15.17 -10.57
C GLY A 80 -11.14 -15.61 -11.13
N LYS A 81 -11.77 -16.60 -10.52
CA LYS A 81 -13.05 -17.17 -10.99
C LYS A 81 -14.25 -16.51 -10.36
N THR A 82 -14.19 -16.26 -9.05
CA THR A 82 -15.32 -15.79 -8.26
C THR A 82 -15.07 -14.36 -7.77
N PRO A 83 -15.99 -13.42 -8.00
CA PRO A 83 -15.82 -12.05 -7.55
C PRO A 83 -15.83 -11.94 -6.01
N PRO A 84 -15.12 -10.94 -5.43
CA PRO A 84 -15.23 -10.63 -4.02
C PRO A 84 -16.64 -10.16 -3.66
N ALA A 85 -17.09 -10.51 -2.46
CA ALA A 85 -18.31 -9.95 -1.88
C ALA A 85 -17.95 -8.61 -1.21
N VAL A 86 -18.24 -7.50 -1.89
CA VAL A 86 -17.98 -6.13 -1.40
C VAL A 86 -19.19 -5.64 -0.63
N THR A 87 -18.96 -5.06 0.54
CA THR A 87 -19.99 -4.53 1.43
C THR A 87 -19.68 -3.10 1.85
N HIS A 88 -20.72 -2.27 1.92
CA HIS A 88 -20.67 -0.94 2.53
C HIS A 88 -21.82 -0.83 3.52
N VAL A 89 -21.49 -0.52 4.76
CA VAL A 89 -22.46 -0.44 5.87
C VAL A 89 -22.34 0.90 6.56
N ILE A 90 -23.47 1.55 6.79
CA ILE A 90 -23.56 2.75 7.60
C ILE A 90 -24.20 2.38 8.93
N SER A 91 -23.47 2.63 10.03
CA SER A 91 -23.96 2.46 11.40
C SER A 91 -23.76 3.76 12.17
N GLY A 92 -24.85 4.41 12.51
CA GLY A 92 -24.81 5.77 13.05
C GLY A 92 -24.16 6.73 12.08
N THR A 93 -23.02 7.30 12.44
CA THR A 93 -22.23 8.21 11.59
C THR A 93 -20.95 7.58 11.05
N THR A 94 -20.85 6.24 11.10
CA THR A 94 -19.68 5.49 10.62
C THR A 94 -20.03 4.74 9.33
N LEU A 95 -19.29 5.03 8.26
CA LEU A 95 -19.30 4.25 7.02
C LEU A 95 -18.20 3.20 7.09
N THR A 96 -18.54 1.94 6.96
CA THR A 96 -17.58 0.83 6.85
C THR A 96 -17.59 0.26 5.45
N LEU A 97 -16.43 0.27 4.79
CA LEU A 97 -16.16 -0.37 3.51
C LEU A 97 -15.32 -1.62 3.76
N SER A 98 -15.77 -2.75 3.24
CA SER A 98 -15.05 -4.02 3.41
C SER A 98 -15.39 -4.99 2.29
N TYR A 99 -14.60 -6.05 2.16
CA TYR A 99 -14.89 -7.14 1.25
C TYR A 99 -14.39 -8.47 1.82
N THR A 100 -14.95 -9.55 1.31
CA THR A 100 -14.50 -10.90 1.57
C THR A 100 -14.16 -11.59 0.26
N CYS A 101 -13.03 -12.27 0.23
CA CYS A 101 -12.60 -13.09 -0.89
C CYS A 101 -13.03 -14.53 -0.70
N PRO A 102 -13.48 -15.23 -1.77
CA PRO A 102 -13.52 -16.68 -1.76
C PRO A 102 -12.09 -17.23 -1.62
N SER A 103 -11.97 -18.55 -1.34
CA SER A 103 -10.66 -19.22 -1.16
C SER A 103 -9.88 -19.36 -2.47
N GLU A 104 -9.56 -18.23 -3.13
CA GLU A 104 -8.83 -18.16 -4.40
C GLU A 104 -7.56 -17.33 -4.25
N PHE A 105 -6.52 -17.65 -5.04
CA PHE A 105 -5.23 -16.97 -4.97
C PHE A 105 -5.25 -15.52 -5.47
N VAL A 106 -6.16 -15.20 -6.39
CA VAL A 106 -6.30 -13.86 -6.98
C VAL A 106 -7.64 -13.29 -6.56
N CYS A 107 -7.61 -12.41 -5.57
CA CYS A 107 -8.79 -11.67 -5.13
C CYS A 107 -8.35 -10.43 -4.35
N GLY A 108 -8.83 -9.27 -4.78
CA GLY A 108 -8.57 -8.01 -4.12
C GLY A 108 -9.54 -6.92 -4.56
N VAL A 109 -9.64 -5.87 -3.76
CA VAL A 109 -10.39 -4.66 -4.10
C VAL A 109 -9.55 -3.45 -3.75
N SER A 110 -9.34 -2.59 -4.75
CA SER A 110 -8.75 -1.28 -4.54
C SER A 110 -9.86 -0.25 -4.32
N TYR A 111 -9.64 0.64 -3.38
CA TYR A 111 -10.56 1.71 -3.01
C TYR A 111 -9.96 3.08 -3.34
N ASP A 112 -10.72 3.93 -4.03
CA ASP A 112 -10.47 5.37 -4.12
C ASP A 112 -11.66 6.08 -3.47
N VAL A 113 -11.39 6.76 -2.34
CA VAL A 113 -12.43 7.36 -1.50
C VAL A 113 -12.17 8.85 -1.31
N GLN A 114 -13.12 9.66 -1.73
CA GLN A 114 -13.12 11.09 -1.49
C GLN A 114 -14.00 11.41 -0.28
N VAL A 115 -13.41 12.03 0.75
CA VAL A 115 -14.12 12.36 1.99
C VAL A 115 -14.09 13.87 2.27
N PRO A 116 -15.06 14.43 3.00
CA PRO A 116 -14.90 15.76 3.59
C PRO A 116 -13.64 15.80 4.47
N ARG A 117 -12.83 16.85 4.39
CA ARG A 117 -11.51 16.93 5.05
C ARG A 117 -11.51 16.59 6.53
N GLY A 118 -12.57 16.99 7.26
CA GLY A 118 -12.68 16.80 8.71
C GLY A 118 -13.17 15.43 9.17
N VAL A 119 -13.47 14.53 8.23
CA VAL A 119 -13.90 13.16 8.55
C VAL A 119 -12.73 12.36 9.12
N ALA A 120 -12.98 11.62 10.20
CA ALA A 120 -12.01 10.67 10.74
C ALA A 120 -11.85 9.47 9.79
N VAL A 121 -10.61 9.08 9.51
CA VAL A 121 -10.31 8.00 8.57
C VAL A 121 -9.54 6.89 9.28
N GLN A 122 -10.06 5.66 9.20
CA GLN A 122 -9.42 4.45 9.70
C GLN A 122 -9.27 3.46 8.55
N VAL A 123 -8.04 3.10 8.21
CA VAL A 123 -7.71 2.19 7.12
C VAL A 123 -6.90 1.03 7.65
N SER A 124 -7.30 -0.19 7.29
CA SER A 124 -6.53 -1.39 7.55
C SER A 124 -6.50 -2.28 6.30
N THR A 125 -5.32 -2.79 5.94
CA THR A 125 -5.17 -3.73 4.83
C THR A 125 -4.13 -4.80 5.17
N ALA A 126 -4.27 -5.98 4.58
CA ALA A 126 -3.26 -7.02 4.71
C ALA A 126 -2.10 -6.80 3.73
N ALA A 127 -2.38 -6.44 2.47
CA ALA A 127 -1.36 -6.23 1.45
C ALA A 127 -1.76 -5.12 0.48
N GLY A 128 -0.88 -4.16 0.28
CA GLY A 128 -1.05 -3.06 -0.65
C GLY A 128 -0.72 -1.70 -0.03
N PRO A 129 -0.45 -0.71 -0.87
CA PRO A 129 -0.16 0.63 -0.43
C PRO A 129 -1.42 1.34 0.10
N ILE A 130 -1.20 2.25 1.05
CA ILE A 130 -2.21 3.17 1.55
C ILE A 130 -1.74 4.59 1.23
N THR A 131 -2.55 5.37 0.52
CA THR A 131 -2.30 6.79 0.25
C THR A 131 -3.38 7.64 0.91
N LEU A 132 -2.96 8.62 1.70
CA LEU A 132 -3.83 9.54 2.43
C LEU A 132 -3.47 10.96 2.03
N THR A 133 -4.40 11.70 1.44
CA THR A 133 -4.10 13.03 0.90
C THR A 133 -5.02 14.09 1.49
N SER A 134 -4.45 15.20 1.97
CA SER A 134 -5.17 16.44 2.39
C SER A 134 -6.27 16.21 3.44
N LEU A 135 -6.09 15.27 4.35
CA LEU A 135 -7.01 14.99 5.45
C LEU A 135 -6.75 15.93 6.62
N ALA A 136 -7.83 16.36 7.29
CA ALA A 136 -7.80 17.23 8.47
C ALA A 136 -8.46 16.60 9.71
N GLY A 137 -9.21 15.52 9.55
CA GLY A 137 -9.72 14.72 10.67
C GLY A 137 -8.65 13.76 11.22
N PRO A 138 -8.91 13.10 12.36
CA PRO A 138 -8.04 12.04 12.88
C PRO A 138 -7.79 10.93 11.86
N VAL A 139 -6.54 10.45 11.77
CA VAL A 139 -6.13 9.43 10.82
C VAL A 139 -5.52 8.22 11.53
N SER A 140 -5.95 7.02 11.14
CA SER A 140 -5.33 5.76 11.53
C SER A 140 -5.15 4.88 10.29
N ALA A 141 -3.92 4.54 9.92
CA ALA A 141 -3.62 3.67 8.79
C ALA A 141 -2.74 2.51 9.22
N GLN A 142 -3.10 1.30 8.84
CA GLN A 142 -2.35 0.09 9.15
C GLN A 142 -2.28 -0.84 7.95
N THR A 143 -1.08 -1.34 7.64
CA THR A 143 -0.87 -2.38 6.63
C THR A 143 0.07 -3.46 7.16
N SER A 144 -0.15 -4.72 6.76
CA SER A 144 0.82 -5.77 7.08
C SER A 144 1.97 -5.79 6.05
N ALA A 145 1.68 -5.52 4.77
CA ALA A 145 2.70 -5.41 3.74
C ALA A 145 2.34 -4.29 2.76
N GLY A 146 3.07 -3.18 2.79
CA GLY A 146 2.84 -2.04 1.91
C GLY A 146 3.41 -0.74 2.45
N LEU A 147 3.56 0.21 1.56
CA LEU A 147 3.95 1.58 1.87
C LEU A 147 2.73 2.36 2.38
N ILE A 148 2.91 3.17 3.42
CA ILE A 148 1.93 4.18 3.82
C ILE A 148 2.47 5.54 3.39
N THR A 149 1.75 6.21 2.50
CA THR A 149 2.06 7.55 2.03
C THR A 149 0.98 8.52 2.51
N ALA A 150 1.35 9.53 3.27
CA ALA A 150 0.46 10.56 3.75
C ALA A 150 0.92 11.93 3.24
N ILE A 151 0.07 12.62 2.48
CA ILE A 151 0.45 13.84 1.76
C ILE A 151 -0.37 15.02 2.28
N SER A 152 0.33 16.06 2.73
CA SER A 152 -0.27 17.35 3.16
C SER A 152 -1.37 17.18 4.21
N LEU A 153 -1.13 16.35 5.23
CA LEU A 153 -2.07 16.19 6.33
C LEU A 153 -2.13 17.44 7.20
N SER A 154 -3.32 17.86 7.58
CA SER A 154 -3.55 18.82 8.67
C SER A 154 -4.25 18.15 9.87
N SER A 155 -4.18 16.83 9.91
CA SER A 155 -4.77 15.99 10.97
C SER A 155 -4.15 16.29 12.33
N PRO A 156 -4.95 16.47 13.38
CA PRO A 156 -4.44 16.68 14.73
C PRO A 156 -3.77 15.43 15.28
N THR A 157 -4.23 14.25 14.90
CA THR A 157 -3.68 12.97 15.32
C THR A 157 -3.50 12.04 14.14
N ALA A 158 -2.33 11.40 14.05
CA ALA A 158 -2.03 10.42 13.02
C ALA A 158 -1.38 9.17 13.63
N THR A 159 -1.96 8.00 13.40
CA THR A 159 -1.37 6.70 13.74
C THR A 159 -1.10 5.94 12.46
N LEU A 160 0.16 5.68 12.16
CA LEU A 160 0.61 5.05 10.91
C LEU A 160 1.43 3.81 11.26
N LYS A 161 0.98 2.61 10.84
CA LYS A 161 1.63 1.34 11.17
C LYS A 161 1.81 0.46 9.95
N SER A 162 3.04 0.00 9.71
CA SER A 162 3.34 -1.00 8.70
C SER A 162 4.14 -2.15 9.33
N ASN A 163 3.88 -3.41 8.99
CA ASN A 163 4.78 -4.46 9.43
C ASN A 163 5.95 -4.60 8.44
N ALA A 164 5.67 -4.62 7.13
CA ALA A 164 6.70 -4.66 6.09
C ALA A 164 6.41 -3.59 5.04
N GLY A 165 7.18 -2.51 5.08
CA GLY A 165 7.06 -1.35 4.22
C GLY A 165 7.38 -0.06 4.98
N GLY A 166 7.70 0.98 4.22
CA GLY A 166 8.02 2.30 4.76
C GLY A 166 6.77 3.10 5.15
N ILE A 167 7.02 4.19 5.84
CA ILE A 167 6.03 5.23 6.14
C ILE A 167 6.61 6.55 5.68
N ASP A 168 5.91 7.24 4.78
CA ASP A 168 6.27 8.57 4.31
C ASP A 168 5.09 9.52 4.57
N ALA A 169 5.26 10.50 5.45
CA ALA A 169 4.17 11.39 5.83
C ALA A 169 4.60 12.85 5.85
N THR A 170 3.84 13.69 5.15
CA THR A 170 4.00 15.13 5.15
C THR A 170 2.80 15.82 5.82
N PHE A 171 3.08 16.76 6.70
CA PHE A 171 2.08 17.53 7.41
C PHE A 171 2.11 19.00 7.00
N SER A 172 0.95 19.56 6.67
CA SER A 172 0.78 20.98 6.34
C SER A 172 0.44 21.85 7.57
N ALA A 173 0.09 21.22 8.70
CA ALA A 173 -0.12 21.85 9.99
C ALA A 173 0.56 21.02 11.07
N ALA A 174 1.02 21.66 12.16
CA ALA A 174 1.65 20.97 13.27
C ALA A 174 0.65 20.00 13.95
N PRO A 175 0.87 18.68 13.89
CA PRO A 175 0.00 17.72 14.55
C PRO A 175 0.15 17.77 16.06
N SER A 176 -0.91 17.49 16.81
CA SER A 176 -0.84 17.32 18.27
C SER A 176 -0.15 16.00 18.63
N SER A 177 -0.41 14.93 17.87
CA SER A 177 0.23 13.62 18.11
C SER A 177 0.43 12.85 16.80
N VAL A 178 1.64 12.36 16.57
CA VAL A 178 1.97 11.40 15.51
C VAL A 178 2.58 10.16 16.14
N HIS A 179 2.04 9.01 15.80
CA HIS A 179 2.64 7.71 16.10
C HIS A 179 2.90 6.96 14.80
N ALA A 180 4.16 6.78 14.43
CA ALA A 180 4.58 6.05 13.24
C ALA A 180 5.41 4.82 13.65
N SER A 181 5.04 3.63 13.20
CA SER A 181 5.80 2.42 13.53
C SER A 181 5.86 1.45 12.35
N THR A 182 7.04 0.85 12.14
CA THR A 182 7.26 -0.22 11.18
C THR A 182 8.22 -1.25 11.73
N ASN A 183 8.03 -2.53 11.38
CA ASN A 183 9.02 -3.54 11.73
C ASN A 183 10.14 -3.53 10.67
N VAL A 184 9.81 -3.40 9.39
CA VAL A 184 10.80 -3.38 8.30
C VAL A 184 10.49 -2.27 7.32
N GLY A 185 11.32 -1.24 7.30
CA GLY A 185 11.22 -0.12 6.38
C GLY A 185 11.63 1.22 7.00
N PRO A 186 11.89 2.22 6.20
CA PRO A 186 12.19 3.57 6.67
C PRO A 186 10.91 4.29 7.11
N ILE A 187 11.08 5.26 8.02
CA ILE A 187 10.05 6.24 8.39
C ILE A 187 10.58 7.62 8.04
N THR A 188 9.84 8.34 7.18
CA THR A 188 10.12 9.73 6.84
C THR A 188 8.92 10.58 7.23
N LEU A 189 9.13 11.54 8.12
CA LEU A 189 8.11 12.49 8.56
C LEU A 189 8.58 13.91 8.24
N ALA A 190 7.79 14.65 7.47
CA ALA A 190 7.98 16.08 7.24
C ALA A 190 6.88 16.85 7.97
N VAL A 191 7.26 17.70 8.94
CA VAL A 191 6.34 18.48 9.77
C VAL A 191 6.72 19.96 9.75
N PRO A 192 5.78 20.90 9.99
CA PRO A 192 6.09 22.33 9.98
C PRO A 192 7.26 22.70 10.88
N GLY A 193 8.31 23.29 10.32
CA GLY A 193 9.50 23.71 11.06
C GLY A 193 9.28 24.93 11.96
N SER A 194 8.13 25.58 11.88
CA SER A 194 7.73 26.70 12.75
C SER A 194 7.27 26.29 14.15
N ALA A 195 7.00 25.00 14.37
CA ALA A 195 6.65 24.44 15.67
C ALA A 195 7.83 23.68 16.28
N ALA A 196 7.87 23.58 17.60
CA ALA A 196 8.77 22.68 18.30
C ALA A 196 8.01 21.42 18.73
N TYR A 197 8.71 20.28 18.80
CA TYR A 197 8.09 18.98 19.06
C TYR A 197 8.75 18.26 20.23
N GLN A 198 7.94 17.55 21.01
CA GLN A 198 8.43 16.49 21.87
C GLN A 198 8.62 15.25 20.99
N ILE A 199 9.86 14.78 20.84
CA ILE A 199 10.20 13.73 19.89
C ILE A 199 10.79 12.54 20.61
N ASP A 200 10.21 11.38 20.38
CA ASP A 200 10.73 10.07 20.76
C ASP A 200 10.95 9.22 19.50
N THR A 201 12.20 8.82 19.25
CA THR A 201 12.56 8.02 18.07
C THR A 201 13.37 6.80 18.49
N HIS A 202 12.96 5.63 18.00
CA HIS A 202 13.63 4.37 18.26
C HIS A 202 13.88 3.59 16.95
N ALA A 203 15.12 3.61 16.47
CA ALA A 203 15.59 2.77 15.37
C ALA A 203 16.45 1.66 15.93
N TYR A 204 15.96 0.40 15.92
CA TYR A 204 16.71 -0.71 16.50
C TYR A 204 17.91 -1.09 15.62
N VAL A 205 17.70 -1.22 14.31
CA VAL A 205 18.75 -1.34 13.30
C VAL A 205 18.58 -0.26 12.26
N GLY A 206 19.43 0.77 12.29
CA GLY A 206 19.33 1.94 11.43
C GLY A 206 19.78 3.20 12.15
N SER A 207 19.49 4.34 11.56
CA SER A 207 19.80 5.65 12.13
C SER A 207 18.55 6.48 12.35
N SER A 208 18.60 7.38 13.33
CA SER A 208 17.55 8.36 13.56
C SER A 208 18.11 9.78 13.35
N THR A 209 17.54 10.50 12.39
CA THR A 209 17.91 11.88 12.04
C THR A 209 16.73 12.81 12.28
N VAL A 210 16.91 13.82 13.12
CA VAL A 210 15.86 14.79 13.47
C VAL A 210 16.39 16.20 13.32
N THR A 211 15.81 16.97 12.39
CA THR A 211 16.25 18.34 12.04
C THR A 211 15.23 19.43 12.39
N VAL A 212 14.07 19.05 12.96
CA VAL A 212 13.08 20.02 13.47
C VAL A 212 13.39 20.47 14.89
N PRO A 213 12.89 21.66 15.33
CA PRO A 213 13.06 22.14 16.70
C PRO A 213 12.48 21.15 17.73
N LYS A 214 13.24 20.87 18.79
CA LYS A 214 12.85 19.97 19.89
C LYS A 214 12.51 20.75 21.14
N ASN A 215 11.43 20.35 21.82
CA ASN A 215 11.05 20.86 23.15
C ASN A 215 10.31 19.77 23.90
N ALA A 216 10.87 19.30 25.03
CA ALA A 216 10.26 18.24 25.84
C ALA A 216 8.92 18.64 26.48
N ALA A 217 8.62 19.94 26.60
CA ALA A 217 7.35 20.45 27.11
C ALA A 217 6.35 20.83 26.01
N SER A 218 6.63 20.47 24.74
CA SER A 218 5.73 20.78 23.63
C SER A 218 4.43 19.97 23.71
N PRO A 219 3.27 20.59 23.38
CA PRO A 219 2.02 19.85 23.19
C PRO A 219 1.99 19.02 21.89
N HIS A 220 2.99 19.18 21.01
CA HIS A 220 3.13 18.46 19.77
C HIS A 220 4.05 17.27 19.97
N VAL A 221 3.51 16.05 19.97
CA VAL A 221 4.24 14.82 20.28
C VAL A 221 4.44 13.98 19.01
N ILE A 222 5.68 13.57 18.76
CA ILE A 222 6.00 12.64 17.67
C ILE A 222 6.72 11.43 18.26
N SER A 223 6.14 10.25 18.08
CA SER A 223 6.76 8.96 18.40
C SER A 223 6.95 8.17 17.11
N ALA A 224 8.19 7.80 16.80
CA ALA A 224 8.53 7.03 15.60
C ALA A 224 9.43 5.85 15.96
N SER A 225 9.05 4.63 15.55
CA SER A 225 9.83 3.41 15.82
C SER A 225 9.97 2.52 14.59
N SER A 226 11.20 2.04 14.36
CA SER A 226 11.50 1.07 13.29
C SER A 226 12.44 0.00 13.83
N ASP A 227 12.10 -1.29 13.62
CA ASP A 227 13.00 -2.36 14.00
C ASP A 227 14.17 -2.49 13.00
N LEU A 228 13.87 -2.46 11.70
CA LEU A 228 14.87 -2.48 10.61
C LEU A 228 14.59 -1.34 9.63
N GLY A 229 15.24 -0.21 9.81
CA GLY A 229 15.11 0.97 8.95
C GLY A 229 15.52 2.25 9.63
N SER A 230 15.78 3.27 8.83
CA SER A 230 16.14 4.59 9.34
C SER A 230 14.89 5.45 9.56
N ILE A 231 14.97 6.35 10.53
CA ILE A 231 13.94 7.32 10.85
C ILE A 231 14.46 8.72 10.51
N THR A 232 13.71 9.47 9.73
CA THR A 232 14.03 10.85 9.39
C THR A 232 12.83 11.75 9.72
N ILE A 233 13.06 12.80 10.53
CA ILE A 233 12.06 13.83 10.84
C ILE A 233 12.65 15.18 10.44
N SER A 234 12.03 15.83 9.44
CA SER A 234 12.53 17.06 8.83
C SER A 234 11.44 18.14 8.73
N PRO A 235 11.81 19.40 8.52
CA PRO A 235 10.86 20.45 8.18
C PRO A 235 10.14 20.15 6.84
N SER A 236 8.82 20.43 6.77
CA SER A 236 8.02 20.36 5.54
C SER A 236 8.12 21.66 4.74
#